data_a233eefe228c526928a462ee7b4343f5
#
_entry.id   a233eefe228c526928a462ee7b4343f5
#
_cell.length_a   1.000
_cell.length_b   1.000
_cell.length_c   1.000
_cell.angle_alpha   90.00
_cell.angle_beta   90.00
_cell.angle_gamma   90.00
#
_symmetry.space_group_name_H-M   'P 1'
#
loop_
_entity.id
_entity.type
_entity.pdbx_description
1 polymer ?
#
loop_
_entity_poly.entity_id
_entity_poly.type
_entity_poly.pdbx_seq_one_letter_code
_entity_poly.pdbx_strand_id
1 'polypeptide(L)'
;AMGFALVATRGTAAAIQAAGIACETVNKVTEGRPHVVDLIKNGGVSLVINTVEERRNAIADSRAIRTSALAARVPTITTIFGAEAAVEGMKCVDQLGVISVQEMHAQLAQAA
;
A
#
# COMPACT_ATOMS: atom_id res chain seq x y z
N ALA A 1 6.78 -0.11 -14.08
CA ALA A 1 7.50 0.81 -14.93
C ALA A 1 7.36 2.29 -14.55
N MET A 2 6.86 2.58 -13.35
CA MET A 2 6.77 3.97 -12.83
C MET A 2 7.96 4.36 -11.96
N GLY A 3 9.01 3.56 -11.91
CA GLY A 3 10.23 3.84 -11.16
C GLY A 3 10.17 3.53 -9.66
N PHE A 4 9.14 2.84 -9.18
CA PHE A 4 9.07 2.42 -7.79
C PHE A 4 9.89 1.16 -7.54
N ALA A 5 10.65 1.15 -6.44
CA ALA A 5 11.26 -0.05 -5.92
C ALA A 5 10.22 -0.80 -5.06
N LEU A 6 10.10 -2.11 -5.28
CA LEU A 6 9.15 -2.95 -4.56
C LEU A 6 9.83 -3.73 -3.46
N VAL A 7 9.22 -3.71 -2.28
CA VAL A 7 9.65 -4.49 -1.12
C VAL A 7 8.42 -5.21 -0.56
N ALA A 8 8.54 -6.49 -0.29
CA ALA A 8 7.44 -7.28 0.23
C ALA A 8 7.92 -8.36 1.19
N THR A 9 7.03 -8.85 2.03
CA THR A 9 7.31 -10.03 2.85
C THR A 9 7.42 -11.26 1.98
N ARG A 10 8.07 -12.31 2.48
CA ARG A 10 8.52 -13.47 1.71
C ARG A 10 7.49 -14.05 0.75
N GLY A 11 6.27 -14.31 1.22
CA GLY A 11 5.23 -14.91 0.37
C GLY A 11 4.80 -14.00 -0.77
N THR A 12 4.60 -12.73 -0.50
CA THR A 12 4.23 -11.72 -1.50
C THR A 12 5.38 -11.44 -2.46
N ALA A 13 6.60 -11.35 -1.94
CA ALA A 13 7.80 -11.15 -2.76
C ALA A 13 7.99 -12.30 -3.75
N ALA A 14 7.80 -13.54 -3.32
CA ALA A 14 7.88 -14.71 -4.19
C ALA A 14 6.85 -14.65 -5.33
N ALA A 15 5.62 -14.25 -5.03
CA ALA A 15 4.56 -14.10 -6.04
C ALA A 15 4.90 -13.00 -7.07
N ILE A 16 5.44 -11.87 -6.61
CA ILE A 16 5.84 -10.76 -7.48
C ILE A 16 7.02 -11.17 -8.37
N GLN A 17 8.02 -11.84 -7.80
CA GLN A 17 9.18 -12.32 -8.55
C GLN A 17 8.80 -13.39 -9.57
N ALA A 18 7.85 -14.27 -9.25
CA ALA A 18 7.32 -15.27 -10.17
C ALA A 18 6.62 -14.63 -11.39
N ALA A 19 6.09 -13.42 -11.23
CA ALA A 19 5.51 -12.64 -12.33
C ALA A 19 6.57 -11.89 -13.16
N GLY A 20 7.86 -12.07 -12.88
CA GLY A 20 8.96 -11.43 -13.59
C GLY A 20 9.26 -10.00 -13.15
N ILE A 21 8.76 -9.58 -11.98
CA ILE A 21 8.96 -8.23 -11.45
C ILE A 21 9.99 -8.27 -10.33
N ALA A 22 10.95 -7.36 -10.36
CA ALA A 22 11.95 -7.25 -9.31
C ALA A 22 11.30 -6.81 -7.99
N CYS A 23 11.60 -7.52 -6.91
CA CYS A 23 11.07 -7.23 -5.59
C CYS A 23 12.06 -7.70 -4.51
N GLU A 24 12.37 -6.82 -3.58
CA GLU A 24 13.17 -7.17 -2.42
C GLU A 24 12.31 -7.83 -1.34
N THR A 25 12.89 -8.74 -0.59
CA THR A 25 12.22 -9.41 0.52
C THR A 25 12.56 -8.73 1.83
N VAL A 26 11.54 -8.47 2.65
CA VAL A 26 11.68 -7.93 4.00
C VAL A 26 11.06 -8.90 5.01
N ASN A 27 11.60 -8.94 6.23
CA ASN A 27 11.06 -9.78 7.29
C ASN A 27 9.73 -9.23 7.80
N LYS A 28 8.83 -10.14 8.19
CA LYS A 28 7.66 -9.78 9.01
C LYS A 28 8.13 -9.37 10.40
N VAL A 29 7.25 -8.69 11.14
CA VAL A 29 7.54 -8.27 12.53
C VAL A 29 7.96 -9.47 13.40
N THR A 30 7.35 -10.63 13.20
CA THR A 30 7.62 -11.86 13.95
C THR A 30 8.86 -12.63 13.49
N GLU A 31 9.45 -12.28 12.36
CA GLU A 31 10.61 -13.00 11.78
C GLU A 31 11.97 -12.44 12.24
N GLY A 32 11.96 -11.38 13.03
CA GLY A 32 13.19 -10.76 13.54
C GLY A 32 13.55 -9.46 12.80
N ARG A 33 14.50 -8.74 13.36
CA ARG A 33 14.93 -7.43 12.85
C ARG A 33 16.14 -7.56 11.92
N PRO A 34 16.30 -6.69 10.92
CA PRO A 34 15.34 -5.66 10.52
C PRO A 34 14.07 -6.24 9.90
N HIS A 35 12.93 -5.61 10.15
CA HIS A 35 11.64 -6.04 9.61
C HIS A 35 10.86 -4.88 8.97
N VAL A 36 9.67 -5.16 8.45
CA VAL A 36 8.88 -4.19 7.70
C VAL A 36 8.61 -2.89 8.48
N VAL A 37 8.36 -2.96 9.78
CA VAL A 37 8.12 -1.78 10.62
C VAL A 37 9.39 -0.93 10.73
N ASP A 38 10.57 -1.54 10.85
CA ASP A 38 11.84 -0.82 10.86
C ASP A 38 12.05 -0.04 9.56
N LEU A 39 11.74 -0.64 8.44
CA LEU A 39 11.84 0.00 7.12
C LEU A 39 10.92 1.22 7.03
N ILE A 40 9.69 1.12 7.52
CA ILE A 40 8.72 2.22 7.55
C ILE A 40 9.22 3.36 8.46
N LYS A 41 9.69 3.04 9.66
CA LYS A 41 10.19 4.02 10.63
C LYS A 41 11.43 4.76 10.13
N ASN A 42 12.26 4.10 9.36
CA ASN A 42 13.49 4.69 8.79
C ASN A 42 13.23 5.57 7.57
N GLY A 43 11.97 5.73 7.16
CA GLY A 43 11.63 6.58 6.01
C GLY A 43 11.91 5.95 4.66
N GLY A 44 12.15 4.63 4.61
CA GLY A 44 12.44 3.91 3.37
C GLY A 44 11.23 3.54 2.54
N VAL A 45 10.03 3.96 2.94
CA VAL A 45 8.77 3.57 2.29
C VAL A 45 7.95 4.80 1.96
N SER A 46 7.45 4.89 0.73
CA SER A 46 6.60 5.99 0.27
C SER A 46 5.12 5.61 0.22
N LEU A 47 4.80 4.32 0.11
CA LEU A 47 3.44 3.80 0.04
C LEU A 47 3.40 2.40 0.62
N VAL A 48 2.40 2.11 1.43
CA VAL A 48 2.16 0.79 1.99
C VAL A 48 0.87 0.22 1.42
N ILE A 49 0.94 -1.01 0.91
CA ILE A 49 -0.24 -1.79 0.52
C ILE A 49 -0.28 -3.00 1.45
N ASN A 50 -1.26 -3.05 2.33
CA ASN A 50 -1.36 -4.06 3.36
C ASN A 50 -2.78 -4.61 3.43
N THR A 51 -3.01 -5.73 2.74
CA THR A 51 -4.29 -6.43 2.79
C THR A 51 -4.32 -7.35 4.01
N VAL A 52 -5.45 -7.37 4.72
CA VAL A 52 -5.60 -8.14 5.96
C VAL A 52 -6.18 -9.51 5.65
N GLU A 53 -5.46 -10.58 6.02
CA GLU A 53 -6.01 -11.92 6.11
C GLU A 53 -6.58 -12.16 7.50
N GLU A 54 -7.63 -12.98 7.62
CA GLU A 54 -8.33 -13.26 8.89
C GLU A 54 -7.54 -14.15 9.87
N ARG A 55 -6.23 -14.21 9.75
CA ARG A 55 -5.37 -14.98 10.67
C ARG A 55 -4.89 -14.10 11.81
N ARG A 56 -4.89 -14.63 13.04
CA ARG A 56 -4.50 -13.88 14.25
C ARG A 56 -3.14 -13.19 14.12
N ASN A 57 -2.13 -13.88 13.60
CA ASN A 57 -0.78 -13.33 13.44
C ASN A 57 -0.75 -12.23 12.39
N ALA A 58 -1.50 -12.40 11.31
CA ALA A 58 -1.61 -11.40 10.25
C ALA A 58 -2.30 -10.13 10.75
N ILE A 59 -3.27 -10.24 11.66
CA ILE A 59 -3.95 -9.08 12.25
C ILE A 59 -2.98 -8.25 13.11
N ALA A 60 -2.17 -8.89 13.93
CA ALA A 60 -1.18 -8.21 14.78
C ALA A 60 -0.11 -7.51 13.94
N ASP A 61 0.45 -8.18 12.94
CA ASP A 61 1.41 -7.61 12.01
C ASP A 61 0.81 -6.44 11.21
N SER A 62 -0.43 -6.60 10.76
CA SER A 62 -1.18 -5.59 10.04
C SER A 62 -1.39 -4.32 10.89
N ARG A 63 -1.71 -4.49 12.18
CA ARG A 63 -1.85 -3.37 13.11
C ARG A 63 -0.53 -2.62 13.26
N ALA A 64 0.57 -3.32 13.47
CA ALA A 64 1.90 -2.73 13.63
C ALA A 64 2.32 -1.95 12.37
N ILE A 65 2.09 -2.50 11.20
CA ILE A 65 2.36 -1.85 9.91
C ILE A 65 1.54 -0.58 9.76
N ARG A 66 0.23 -0.64 9.99
CA ARG A 66 -0.66 0.52 9.83
C ARG A 66 -0.33 1.63 10.83
N THR A 67 -0.07 1.28 12.09
CA THR A 67 0.29 2.25 13.12
C THR A 67 1.60 2.94 12.80
N SER A 68 2.60 2.18 12.34
CA SER A 68 3.91 2.73 11.97
C SER A 68 3.81 3.61 10.72
N ALA A 69 3.03 3.22 9.73
CA ALA A 69 2.79 4.01 8.53
C ALA A 69 2.09 5.34 8.87
N LEU A 70 1.09 5.31 9.75
CA LEU A 70 0.40 6.50 10.20
C LEU A 70 1.36 7.46 10.93
N ALA A 71 2.18 6.94 11.84
CA ALA A 71 3.17 7.74 12.57
C ALA A 71 4.22 8.36 11.64
N ALA A 72 4.63 7.64 10.60
CA ALA A 72 5.58 8.10 9.60
C ALA A 72 4.93 8.93 8.48
N ARG A 73 3.62 9.14 8.52
CA ARG A 73 2.83 9.85 7.49
C ARG A 73 2.94 9.20 6.11
N VAL A 74 3.01 7.89 6.06
CA VAL A 74 3.04 7.11 4.82
C VAL A 74 1.62 6.69 4.46
N PRO A 75 1.14 6.95 3.24
CA PRO A 75 -0.17 6.47 2.78
C PRO A 75 -0.26 4.96 2.85
N THR A 76 -1.37 4.44 3.35
CA THR A 76 -1.62 3.00 3.48
C THR A 76 -2.92 2.64 2.77
N ILE A 77 -2.85 1.62 1.93
CA ILE A 77 -3.99 1.07 1.21
C ILE A 77 -4.22 -0.35 1.72
N THR A 78 -5.46 -0.67 2.05
CA THR A 78 -5.81 -1.91 2.75
C THR A 78 -6.55 -2.94 1.89
N THR A 79 -6.84 -2.62 0.64
CA THR A 79 -7.52 -3.53 -0.29
C THR A 79 -6.80 -3.60 -1.63
N ILE A 80 -6.93 -4.74 -2.31
CA ILE A 80 -6.37 -4.90 -3.67
C ILE A 80 -7.07 -3.96 -4.65
N PHE A 81 -8.38 -3.80 -4.56
CA PHE A 81 -9.12 -2.87 -5.41
C PHE A 81 -8.66 -1.41 -5.19
N GLY A 82 -8.43 -1.02 -3.93
CA GLY A 82 -7.88 0.29 -3.60
C GLY A 82 -6.47 0.48 -4.17
N ALA A 83 -5.64 -0.57 -4.13
CA ALA A 83 -4.30 -0.54 -4.71
C ALA A 83 -4.33 -0.39 -6.23
N GLU A 84 -5.21 -1.09 -6.91
CA GLU A 84 -5.41 -0.95 -8.37
C GLU A 84 -5.86 0.46 -8.73
N ALA A 85 -6.82 1.01 -8.00
CA ALA A 85 -7.29 2.38 -8.20
C ALA A 85 -6.18 3.40 -7.97
N ALA A 86 -5.36 3.22 -6.93
CA ALA A 86 -4.23 4.10 -6.64
C ALA A 86 -3.19 4.08 -7.76
N VAL A 87 -2.87 2.91 -8.30
CA VAL A 87 -1.91 2.78 -9.42
C VAL A 87 -2.44 3.49 -10.66
N GLU A 88 -3.72 3.33 -10.98
CA GLU A 88 -4.35 4.05 -12.10
C GLU A 88 -4.31 5.56 -11.87
N GLY A 89 -4.57 6.02 -10.64
CA GLY A 89 -4.46 7.43 -10.28
C GLY A 89 -3.04 7.98 -10.44
N MET A 90 -2.02 7.20 -10.10
CA MET A 90 -0.61 7.58 -10.28
C MET A 90 -0.24 7.81 -11.75
N LYS A 91 -0.84 7.07 -12.66
CA LYS A 91 -0.63 7.26 -14.10
C LYS A 91 -1.22 8.57 -14.60
N CYS A 92 -2.16 9.15 -13.87
CA CYS A 92 -2.91 10.35 -14.24
C CYS A 92 -2.60 11.54 -13.33
N VAL A 93 -1.42 11.57 -12.69
CA VAL A 93 -1.05 12.62 -11.74
C VAL A 93 -1.09 14.03 -12.33
N ASP A 94 -0.83 14.16 -13.63
CA ASP A 94 -0.90 15.43 -14.36
C ASP A 94 -2.34 15.93 -14.58
N GLN A 95 -3.33 15.11 -14.31
CA GLN A 95 -4.75 15.38 -14.52
C GLN A 95 -5.51 15.52 -13.21
N LEU A 96 -4.80 15.77 -12.10
CA LEU A 96 -5.40 15.89 -10.78
C LEU A 96 -6.34 17.09 -10.72
N GLY A 97 -7.54 16.84 -10.20
CA GLY A 97 -8.54 17.85 -9.88
C GLY A 97 -9.07 17.59 -8.48
N VAL A 98 -9.56 18.66 -7.83
CA VAL A 98 -10.17 18.56 -6.52
C VAL A 98 -11.62 19.00 -6.63
N ILE A 99 -12.55 18.14 -6.20
CA ILE A 99 -13.96 18.46 -6.13
C ILE A 99 -14.50 18.14 -4.73
N SER A 100 -15.52 18.86 -4.31
CA SER A 100 -16.21 18.58 -3.06
C SER A 100 -17.10 17.34 -3.20
N VAL A 101 -17.47 16.73 -2.05
CA VAL A 101 -18.42 15.62 -2.05
C VAL A 101 -19.78 16.05 -2.63
N GLN A 102 -20.19 17.28 -2.36
CA GLN A 102 -21.44 17.86 -2.87
C GLN A 102 -21.42 17.97 -4.39
N GLU A 103 -20.32 18.45 -4.97
CA GLU A 103 -20.15 18.54 -6.42
C GLU A 103 -20.17 17.17 -7.07
N MET A 104 -19.51 16.18 -6.46
CA MET A 104 -19.50 14.81 -6.92
C MET A 104 -20.91 14.23 -6.96
N HIS A 105 -21.70 14.43 -5.90
CA HIS A 105 -23.08 13.96 -5.84
C HIS A 105 -23.97 14.61 -6.92
N ALA A 106 -23.79 15.91 -7.16
CA ALA A 106 -24.50 16.61 -8.21
C ALA A 106 -24.20 16.04 -9.60
N GLN A 107 -22.93 15.74 -9.89
CA GLN A 107 -22.51 15.11 -11.14
C GLN A 107 -23.09 13.72 -11.31
N LEU A 108 -23.11 12.91 -10.27
CA LEU A 108 -23.71 11.57 -10.29
C LEU A 108 -25.22 11.64 -10.53
N ALA A 109 -25.91 12.58 -9.92
CA ALA A 109 -27.34 12.77 -10.13
C ALA A 109 -27.68 13.19 -11.58
N GLN A 110 -26.82 13.97 -12.21
CA GLN A 110 -26.98 14.36 -13.62
C GLN A 110 -26.68 13.22 -14.58
N ALA A 111 -25.82 12.29 -14.20
CA ALA A 111 -25.42 11.14 -15.01
C ALA A 111 -26.44 9.97 -14.95
N ALA A 112 -27.36 10.02 -14.01
CA ALA A 112 -28.35 8.94 -13.81
C ALA A 112 -29.56 9.10 -14.82
#